data_987f18d5cbced0db3bc8b8d68a951453
#
_entry.id   987f18d5cbced0db3bc8b8d68a951453
#
_cell.length_a   1.000
_cell.length_b   1.000
_cell.length_c   1.000
_cell.angle_alpha   90.00
_cell.angle_beta   90.00
_cell.angle_gamma   90.00
#
_symmetry.space_group_name_H-M   'P 1'
#
loop_
_entity.id
_entity.type
_entity.pdbx_description
1 polymer ?
#
loop_
_entity_poly.entity_id
_entity_poly.type
_entity_poly.pdbx_seq_one_letter_code
_entity_poly.pdbx_strand_id
1 'polypeptide(L)'
;MSWITWVLIFTGVGLNAAAQLLLKVATRPLAAYSQFDFATLMASILVLARSAPFWAGMFCYGASLCVWLAALSRAPVSIAYPMLSVGYVIVAFASMWWLGETLSPAKILGIALICAGVVLVSRSAA
;
A
#
# COMPACT_ATOMS: atom_id res chain seq x y z
N MET A 1 21.81 9.64 -3.70
CA MET A 1 21.33 8.84 -2.55
C MET A 1 22.09 7.51 -2.50
N SER A 2 22.36 7.02 -1.30
CA SER A 2 23.03 5.74 -1.14
C SER A 2 22.12 4.56 -1.53
N TRP A 3 22.70 3.44 -1.90
CA TRP A 3 21.95 2.22 -2.21
C TRP A 3 21.13 1.74 -1.00
N ILE A 4 21.63 1.97 0.23
CA ILE A 4 20.91 1.65 1.47
C ILE A 4 19.59 2.42 1.55
N THR A 5 19.59 3.69 1.19
CA THR A 5 18.39 4.52 1.16
C THR A 5 17.35 3.95 0.18
N TRP A 6 17.77 3.52 -1.00
CA TRP A 6 16.89 2.89 -1.97
C TRP A 6 16.31 1.57 -1.45
N VAL A 7 17.13 0.75 -0.81
CA VAL A 7 16.67 -0.50 -0.19
C VAL A 7 15.62 -0.22 0.89
N LEU A 8 15.85 0.79 1.73
CA LEU A 8 14.87 1.17 2.75
C LEU A 8 13.54 1.65 2.15
N ILE A 9 13.62 2.49 1.11
CA ILE A 9 12.41 2.98 0.41
C ILE A 9 11.61 1.81 -0.17
N PHE A 10 12.25 0.94 -0.95
CA PHE A 10 11.55 -0.17 -1.60
C PHE A 10 11.06 -1.22 -0.61
N THR A 11 11.79 -1.47 0.47
CA THR A 11 11.34 -2.36 1.54
C THR A 11 10.10 -1.79 2.24
N GLY A 12 10.12 -0.51 2.58
CA GLY A 12 8.97 0.18 3.17
C GLY A 12 7.75 0.17 2.25
N VAL A 13 7.95 0.46 0.97
CA VAL A 13 6.88 0.43 -0.05
C VAL A 13 6.32 -0.98 -0.21
N GLY A 14 7.17 -2.00 -0.27
CA GLY A 14 6.76 -3.40 -0.39
C GLY A 14 5.95 -3.87 0.81
N LEU A 15 6.40 -3.56 2.03
CA LEU A 15 5.66 -3.87 3.26
C LEU A 15 4.31 -3.15 3.31
N ASN A 16 4.26 -1.88 2.89
CA ASN A 16 3.02 -1.13 2.81
C ASN A 16 2.05 -1.77 1.79
N ALA A 17 2.54 -2.15 0.62
CA ALA A 17 1.74 -2.83 -0.39
C ALA A 17 1.18 -4.16 0.13
N ALA A 18 1.99 -4.96 0.81
CA ALA A 18 1.54 -6.21 1.44
C ALA A 18 0.47 -5.94 2.51
N ALA A 19 0.66 -4.91 3.33
CA ALA A 19 -0.33 -4.49 4.32
C ALA A 19 -1.66 -4.12 3.68
N GLN A 20 -1.64 -3.35 2.59
CA GLN A 20 -2.85 -2.95 1.87
C GLN A 20 -3.62 -4.15 1.32
N LEU A 21 -2.93 -5.14 0.77
CA LEU A 21 -3.56 -6.35 0.25
C LEU A 21 -4.17 -7.20 1.39
N LEU A 22 -3.46 -7.36 2.49
CA LEU A 22 -3.96 -8.10 3.66
C LEU A 22 -5.17 -7.40 4.29
N LEU A 23 -5.13 -6.08 4.43
CA LEU A 23 -6.25 -5.29 4.94
C LEU A 23 -7.46 -5.37 4.00
N LYS A 24 -7.25 -5.39 2.70
CA LYS A 24 -8.34 -5.57 1.72
C LYS A 24 -9.02 -6.93 1.91
N VAL A 25 -8.26 -7.99 2.09
CA VAL A 25 -8.81 -9.32 2.39
C VAL A 25 -9.57 -9.31 3.72
N ALA A 26 -9.04 -8.65 4.74
CA ALA A 26 -9.68 -8.55 6.05
C ALA A 26 -11.02 -7.78 5.99
N THR A 27 -11.16 -6.82 5.08
CA THR A 27 -12.37 -6.00 4.95
C THR A 27 -13.46 -6.65 4.08
N ARG A 28 -13.18 -7.74 3.39
CA ARG A 28 -14.17 -8.40 2.53
C ARG A 28 -15.49 -8.74 3.26
N PRO A 29 -15.49 -9.30 4.49
CA PRO A 29 -16.73 -9.56 5.20
C PRO A 29 -17.54 -8.30 5.51
N LEU A 30 -16.92 -7.13 5.56
CA LEU A 30 -17.58 -5.86 5.86
C LEU A 30 -18.46 -5.37 4.71
N ALA A 31 -18.28 -5.87 3.51
CA ALA A 31 -19.11 -5.53 2.36
C ALA A 31 -20.59 -5.92 2.54
N ALA A 32 -20.88 -6.86 3.46
CA ALA A 32 -22.24 -7.24 3.81
C ALA A 32 -22.97 -6.17 4.65
N TYR A 33 -22.25 -5.24 5.27
CA TYR A 33 -22.82 -4.17 6.09
C TYR A 33 -23.04 -2.93 5.23
N SER A 34 -24.31 -2.65 4.92
CA SER A 34 -24.69 -1.54 4.04
C SER A 34 -25.06 -0.25 4.80
N GLN A 35 -25.21 -0.32 6.11
CA GLN A 35 -25.64 0.81 6.93
C GLN A 35 -24.53 1.31 7.85
N PHE A 36 -24.46 2.64 7.97
CA PHE A 36 -23.52 3.31 8.88
C PHE A 36 -24.24 3.68 10.17
N ASP A 37 -24.37 2.73 11.08
CA ASP A 37 -24.86 2.98 12.44
C ASP A 37 -23.86 2.48 13.48
N PHE A 38 -24.11 2.77 14.74
CA PHE A 38 -23.21 2.39 15.84
C PHE A 38 -23.12 0.85 15.98
N ALA A 39 -24.22 0.14 15.81
CA ALA A 39 -24.26 -1.31 15.91
C ALA A 39 -23.44 -1.97 14.81
N THR A 40 -23.54 -1.48 13.57
CA THR A 40 -22.75 -1.95 12.43
C THR A 40 -21.26 -1.65 12.62
N LEU A 41 -20.93 -0.47 13.15
CA LEU A 41 -19.55 -0.11 13.48
C LEU A 41 -18.94 -1.07 14.50
N MET A 42 -19.66 -1.37 15.58
CA MET A 42 -19.20 -2.31 16.60
C MET A 42 -19.04 -3.73 16.05
N ALA A 43 -19.99 -4.19 15.23
CA ALA A 43 -19.91 -5.49 14.58
C ALA A 43 -18.68 -5.57 13.64
N SER A 44 -18.41 -4.51 12.89
CA SER A 44 -17.24 -4.41 12.00
C SER A 44 -15.92 -4.49 12.78
N ILE A 45 -15.83 -3.79 13.91
CA ILE A 45 -14.65 -3.83 14.77
C ILE A 45 -14.41 -5.25 15.29
N LEU A 46 -15.46 -5.94 15.73
CA LEU A 46 -15.36 -7.31 16.23
C LEU A 46 -14.93 -8.29 15.13
N VAL A 47 -15.45 -8.14 13.91
CA VAL A 47 -15.06 -8.95 12.76
C VAL A 47 -13.58 -8.74 12.45
N LEU A 48 -13.11 -7.51 12.39
CA LEU A 48 -11.70 -7.19 12.15
C LEU A 48 -10.80 -7.69 13.27
N ALA A 49 -11.19 -7.53 14.52
CA ALA A 49 -10.41 -7.97 15.68
C ALA A 49 -10.19 -9.49 15.71
N ARG A 50 -11.08 -10.27 15.08
CA ARG A 50 -10.97 -11.72 14.96
C ARG A 50 -10.32 -12.18 13.66
N SER A 51 -9.97 -11.27 12.78
CA SER A 51 -9.41 -11.57 11.46
C SER A 51 -7.89 -11.72 11.54
N ALA A 52 -7.35 -12.87 11.15
CA ALA A 52 -5.91 -13.06 11.04
C ALA A 52 -5.28 -12.17 9.97
N PRO A 53 -5.87 -11.99 8.75
CA PRO A 53 -5.36 -11.04 7.76
C PRO A 53 -5.30 -9.60 8.27
N PHE A 54 -6.25 -9.18 9.12
CA PHE A 54 -6.22 -7.84 9.72
C PHE A 54 -4.96 -7.63 10.56
N TRP A 55 -4.66 -8.55 11.47
CA TRP A 55 -3.49 -8.43 12.33
C TRP A 55 -2.17 -8.57 11.57
N ALA A 56 -2.12 -9.46 10.58
CA ALA A 56 -0.97 -9.58 9.70
C ALA A 56 -0.74 -8.28 8.91
N GLY A 57 -1.80 -7.67 8.38
CA GLY A 57 -1.75 -6.39 7.69
C GLY A 57 -1.30 -5.25 8.60
N MET A 58 -1.81 -5.19 9.83
CA MET A 58 -1.41 -4.19 10.82
C MET A 58 0.06 -4.34 11.21
N PHE A 59 0.54 -5.55 11.36
CA PHE A 59 1.96 -5.82 11.63
C PHE A 59 2.84 -5.35 10.47
N CYS A 60 2.50 -5.70 9.23
CA CYS A 60 3.21 -5.22 8.04
C CYS A 60 3.19 -3.69 7.94
N TYR A 61 2.06 -3.07 8.28
CA TYR A 61 1.93 -1.61 8.26
C TYR A 61 2.85 -0.95 9.29
N GLY A 62 2.88 -1.45 10.52
CA GLY A 62 3.78 -0.97 11.57
C GLY A 62 5.25 -1.14 11.20
N ALA A 63 5.63 -2.30 10.67
CA ALA A 63 6.98 -2.55 10.18
C ALA A 63 7.35 -1.61 9.02
N SER A 64 6.41 -1.40 8.09
CA SER A 64 6.56 -0.45 6.99
C SER A 64 6.83 0.96 7.51
N LEU A 65 6.11 1.41 8.54
CA LEU A 65 6.28 2.73 9.12
C LEU A 65 7.68 2.89 9.73
N CYS A 66 8.17 1.89 10.46
CA CYS A 66 9.52 1.92 11.04
C CYS A 66 10.59 2.03 9.94
N VAL A 67 10.50 1.22 8.90
CA VAL A 67 11.42 1.26 7.76
C VAL A 67 11.31 2.59 7.01
N TRP A 68 10.10 3.11 6.87
CA TRP A 68 9.83 4.38 6.21
C TRP A 68 10.45 5.56 6.96
N LEU A 69 10.36 5.59 8.27
CA LEU A 69 11.01 6.63 9.09
C LEU A 69 12.53 6.58 8.92
N ALA A 70 13.11 5.38 8.85
CA ALA A 70 14.53 5.23 8.57
C ALA A 70 14.90 5.73 7.16
N ALA A 71 14.03 5.51 6.17
CA ALA A 71 14.21 6.04 4.82
C ALA A 71 14.12 7.57 4.79
N LEU A 72 13.13 8.16 5.45
CA LEU A 72 12.94 9.60 5.52
C LEU A 72 14.09 10.33 6.22
N SER A 73 14.76 9.67 7.17
CA SER A 73 15.94 10.26 7.80
C SER A 73 17.13 10.41 6.84
N ARG A 74 17.07 9.79 5.67
CA ARG A 74 18.18 9.72 4.70
C ARG A 74 17.82 10.26 3.32
N ALA A 75 16.54 10.47 3.03
CA ALA A 75 16.06 10.88 1.72
C ALA A 75 15.19 12.13 1.82
N PRO A 76 15.26 13.04 0.83
CA PRO A 76 14.31 14.13 0.74
C PRO A 76 12.87 13.62 0.58
N VAL A 77 11.93 14.28 1.25
CA VAL A 77 10.50 13.97 1.16
C VAL A 77 10.00 14.06 -0.29
N SER A 78 10.51 15.02 -1.05
CA SER A 78 10.14 15.22 -2.45
C SER A 78 10.49 14.03 -3.36
N ILE A 79 11.41 13.18 -2.95
CA ILE A 79 11.79 11.96 -3.67
C ILE A 79 11.10 10.73 -3.04
N ALA A 80 11.13 10.64 -1.72
CA ALA A 80 10.60 9.48 -1.02
C ALA A 80 9.09 9.29 -1.25
N TYR A 81 8.30 10.37 -1.18
CA TYR A 81 6.85 10.28 -1.34
C TYR A 81 6.39 9.84 -2.74
N PRO A 82 6.92 10.38 -3.85
CA PRO A 82 6.60 9.84 -5.17
C PRO A 82 6.95 8.36 -5.33
N MET A 83 7.96 7.86 -4.63
CA MET A 83 8.32 6.45 -4.66
C MET A 83 7.23 5.54 -4.05
N LEU A 84 6.38 6.04 -3.18
CA LEU A 84 5.18 5.31 -2.70
C LEU A 84 4.26 4.90 -3.85
N SER A 85 4.29 5.62 -4.97
CA SER A 85 3.50 5.28 -6.15
C SER A 85 3.88 3.92 -6.74
N VAL A 86 5.09 3.44 -6.52
CA VAL A 86 5.50 2.07 -6.87
C VAL A 86 4.62 1.05 -6.13
N GLY A 87 4.27 1.34 -4.87
CA GLY A 87 3.35 0.51 -4.10
C GLY A 87 1.96 0.45 -4.74
N TYR A 88 1.46 1.55 -5.30
CA TYR A 88 0.18 1.56 -6.02
C TYR A 88 0.20 0.67 -7.24
N VAL A 89 1.30 0.66 -8.00
CA VAL A 89 1.47 -0.23 -9.14
C VAL A 89 1.46 -1.69 -8.70
N ILE A 90 2.21 -2.02 -7.66
CA ILE A 90 2.26 -3.37 -7.08
C ILE A 90 0.86 -3.81 -6.63
N VAL A 91 0.15 -2.97 -5.89
CA VAL A 91 -1.20 -3.27 -5.39
C VAL A 91 -2.17 -3.46 -6.55
N ALA A 92 -2.09 -2.62 -7.59
CA ALA A 92 -2.97 -2.73 -8.75
C ALA A 92 -2.81 -4.06 -9.48
N PHE A 93 -1.58 -4.50 -9.74
CA PHE A 93 -1.33 -5.78 -10.40
C PHE A 93 -1.64 -6.96 -9.49
N ALA A 94 -1.29 -6.89 -8.21
CA ALA A 94 -1.57 -7.95 -7.25
C ALA A 94 -3.08 -8.10 -7.00
N SER A 95 -3.83 -7.00 -6.98
CA SER A 95 -5.29 -7.05 -6.83
C SER A 95 -5.98 -7.68 -8.04
N MET A 96 -5.47 -7.42 -9.24
CA MET A 96 -5.96 -8.08 -10.45
C MET A 96 -5.71 -9.58 -10.38
N TRP A 97 -4.52 -9.98 -9.96
CA TRP A 97 -4.09 -11.36 -10.01
C TRP A 97 -4.63 -12.21 -8.84
N TRP A 98 -4.66 -11.62 -7.64
CA TRP A 98 -5.00 -12.33 -6.41
C TRP A 98 -6.44 -12.11 -5.97
N LEU A 99 -6.94 -10.89 -6.13
CA LEU A 99 -8.29 -10.52 -5.69
C LEU A 99 -9.33 -10.59 -6.84
N GLY A 100 -8.89 -10.84 -8.07
CA GLY A 100 -9.78 -10.93 -9.23
C GLY A 100 -10.35 -9.59 -9.68
N GLU A 101 -9.74 -8.47 -9.30
CA GLU A 101 -10.18 -7.15 -9.75
C GLU A 101 -9.82 -6.92 -11.22
N THR A 102 -10.65 -6.16 -11.93
CA THR A 102 -10.41 -5.83 -13.33
C THR A 102 -9.67 -4.51 -13.48
N LEU A 103 -8.71 -4.47 -14.41
CA LEU A 103 -8.04 -3.24 -14.80
C LEU A 103 -8.65 -2.74 -16.10
N SER A 104 -9.32 -1.59 -16.02
CA SER A 104 -9.82 -0.90 -17.23
C SER A 104 -8.65 -0.27 -18.00
N PRO A 105 -8.83 0.03 -19.32
CA PRO A 105 -7.80 0.74 -20.09
C PRO A 105 -7.39 2.08 -19.44
N ALA A 106 -8.33 2.79 -18.83
CA ALA A 106 -8.04 4.03 -18.13
C ALA A 106 -7.13 3.81 -16.91
N LYS A 107 -7.34 2.73 -16.15
CA LYS A 107 -6.47 2.35 -15.03
C LYS A 107 -5.06 2.01 -15.51
N ILE A 108 -4.95 1.25 -16.60
CA ILE A 108 -3.66 0.88 -17.18
C ILE A 108 -2.90 2.14 -17.63
N LEU A 109 -3.58 3.07 -18.30
CA LEU A 109 -2.97 4.33 -18.71
C LEU A 109 -2.51 5.15 -17.50
N GLY A 110 -3.33 5.25 -16.46
CA GLY A 110 -2.97 5.94 -15.21
C GLY A 110 -1.73 5.32 -14.55
N ILE A 111 -1.66 3.99 -14.49
CA ILE A 111 -0.49 3.27 -13.97
C ILE A 111 0.76 3.57 -14.80
N ALA A 112 0.65 3.60 -16.13
CA ALA A 112 1.76 3.95 -17.01
C ALA A 112 2.28 5.37 -16.75
N LEU A 113 1.37 6.33 -16.53
CA LEU A 113 1.73 7.71 -16.17
C LEU A 113 2.42 7.79 -14.81
N ILE A 114 1.97 7.03 -13.83
CA ILE A 114 2.62 6.92 -12.51
C ILE A 114 4.05 6.39 -12.69
N CYS A 115 4.23 5.32 -13.44
CA CYS A 115 5.55 4.75 -13.70
C CYS A 115 6.49 5.76 -14.36
N ALA A 116 6.02 6.49 -15.36
CA ALA A 116 6.78 7.53 -16.03
C ALA A 116 7.20 8.65 -15.05
N GLY A 117 6.26 9.10 -14.20
CA GLY A 117 6.55 10.10 -13.17
C GLY A 117 7.59 9.63 -12.17
N VAL A 118 7.48 8.40 -11.70
CA VAL A 118 8.44 7.78 -10.75
C VAL A 118 9.85 7.71 -11.37
N VAL A 119 9.95 7.33 -12.63
CA VAL A 119 11.26 7.29 -13.34
C VAL A 119 11.89 8.68 -13.41
N LEU A 120 11.09 9.71 -13.73
CA LEU A 120 11.59 11.09 -13.76
C LEU A 120 12.09 11.56 -12.40
N VAL A 121 11.32 11.30 -11.34
CA VAL A 121 11.71 11.69 -9.97
C VAL A 121 12.96 10.93 -9.52
N SER A 122 13.06 9.65 -9.81
CA SER A 122 14.23 8.84 -9.44
C SER A 122 15.51 9.33 -10.13
N ARG A 123 15.40 9.79 -11.37
CA ARG A 123 16.53 10.37 -12.11
C ARG A 123 16.97 11.71 -11.53
N SER A 124 16.04 12.51 -11.01
CA SER A 124 16.36 13.77 -10.36
C SER A 124 17.06 13.59 -9.01
N ALA A 125 17.05 12.39 -8.45
CA ALA A 125 17.72 12.05 -7.20
C ALA A 125 19.22 11.73 -7.38
N ALA A 126 19.66 11.55 -8.59
CA ALA A 126 21.04 11.21 -8.92
C ALA A 126 21.97 12.43 -8.87
#